data_49bf2de40b0088c3a8fc50190a64689f
#
_entry.id   49bf2de40b0088c3a8fc50190a64689f
#
_cell.length_a   1.000
_cell.length_b   1.000
_cell.length_c   1.000
_cell.angle_alpha   90.00
_cell.angle_beta   90.00
_cell.angle_gamma   90.00
#
_symmetry.space_group_name_H-M   'P 1'
#
loop_
_entity.id
_entity.type
_entity.pdbx_description
1 polymer ?
#
loop_
_entity_poly.entity_id
_entity_poly.type
_entity_poly.pdbx_seq_one_letter_code
_entity_poly.pdbx_strand_id
1 'polypeptide(L)'
;MAANIVIRADVVDISKDTPRNNENFLVDTNVWYWMTYSKASLYSLAAPYQISSYPRYTQSALSAGAKLNYTGLNILEFTHVIERSEFNIVGGANTLKEFRHNHCGNRINVCAEIKSSFSQVESMGEYFEIDLGKISISNSIGKF
;
A
#
# COMPACT_ATOMS: atom_id res chain seq x y z
N MET A 1 -28.69 13.67 -2.67
CA MET A 1 -29.03 12.32 -3.16
C MET A 1 -27.82 11.41 -2.97
N ALA A 2 -27.95 10.33 -2.25
CA ALA A 2 -26.88 9.35 -2.13
C ALA A 2 -26.69 8.62 -3.46
N ALA A 3 -25.48 8.60 -4.00
CA ALA A 3 -25.15 7.83 -5.19
C ALA A 3 -25.33 6.33 -4.86
N ASN A 4 -26.19 5.66 -5.61
CA ASN A 4 -26.41 4.24 -5.47
C ASN A 4 -25.26 3.51 -6.19
N ILE A 5 -24.15 3.25 -5.48
CA ILE A 5 -23.00 2.55 -6.03
C ILE A 5 -23.32 1.07 -6.00
N VAL A 6 -23.53 0.48 -7.17
CA VAL A 6 -23.68 -0.97 -7.32
C VAL A 6 -22.29 -1.56 -7.53
N ILE A 7 -21.75 -2.20 -6.50
CA ILE A 7 -20.50 -2.95 -6.61
C ILE A 7 -20.82 -4.31 -7.26
N ARG A 8 -20.29 -4.51 -8.46
CA ARG A 8 -20.37 -5.80 -9.18
C ARG A 8 -19.04 -6.54 -9.03
N ALA A 9 -18.75 -6.99 -7.84
CA ALA A 9 -17.56 -7.74 -7.51
C ALA A 9 -17.88 -8.77 -6.43
N ASP A 10 -17.25 -9.92 -6.51
CA ASP A 10 -17.29 -10.92 -5.44
C ASP A 10 -16.35 -10.46 -4.33
N VAL A 11 -16.88 -10.36 -3.12
CA VAL A 11 -16.09 -10.00 -1.93
C VAL A 11 -15.69 -11.29 -1.22
N VAL A 12 -14.39 -11.51 -1.08
CA VAL A 12 -13.83 -12.71 -0.48
C VAL A 12 -13.18 -12.35 0.87
N ASP A 13 -13.49 -13.16 1.88
CA ASP A 13 -12.85 -13.06 3.19
C ASP A 13 -11.49 -13.77 3.18
N ILE A 14 -10.40 -13.00 3.15
CA ILE A 14 -9.03 -13.53 3.11
C ILE A 14 -8.67 -14.41 4.31
N SER A 15 -9.44 -14.38 5.40
CA SER A 15 -9.23 -15.26 6.54
C SER A 15 -9.66 -16.70 6.29
N LYS A 16 -10.52 -16.91 5.29
CA LYS A 16 -11.14 -18.19 4.94
C LYS A 16 -10.78 -18.67 3.54
N ASP A 17 -10.26 -17.77 2.72
CA ASP A 17 -9.92 -18.06 1.34
C ASP A 17 -8.56 -18.77 1.22
N THR A 18 -8.41 -19.50 0.13
CA THR A 18 -7.15 -20.17 -0.23
C THR A 18 -6.74 -19.74 -1.64
N PRO A 19 -5.64 -18.98 -1.76
CA PRO A 19 -5.15 -18.51 -3.05
C PRO A 19 -4.78 -19.64 -4.00
N ARG A 20 -4.94 -19.40 -5.32
CA ARG A 20 -4.66 -20.37 -6.39
C ARG A 20 -3.56 -19.84 -7.32
N ASN A 21 -2.90 -20.75 -8.02
CA ASN A 21 -1.78 -20.46 -8.91
C ASN A 21 -2.11 -19.58 -10.14
N ASN A 22 -3.37 -19.49 -10.51
CA ASN A 22 -3.83 -18.70 -11.67
C ASN A 22 -4.38 -17.33 -11.27
N GLU A 23 -4.30 -16.97 -10.01
CA GLU A 23 -4.81 -15.70 -9.52
C GLU A 23 -3.78 -14.57 -9.65
N ASN A 24 -4.29 -13.38 -9.98
CA ASN A 24 -3.53 -12.15 -10.05
C ASN A 24 -4.15 -11.14 -9.09
N PHE A 25 -3.39 -10.70 -8.11
CA PHE A 25 -3.83 -9.73 -7.11
C PHE A 25 -3.23 -8.37 -7.41
N LEU A 26 -4.04 -7.35 -7.46
CA LEU A 26 -3.57 -5.97 -7.28
C LEU A 26 -3.59 -5.68 -5.78
N VAL A 27 -2.41 -5.51 -5.20
CA VAL A 27 -2.27 -5.39 -3.75
C VAL A 27 -2.37 -3.92 -3.34
N ASP A 28 -3.24 -3.66 -2.39
CA ASP A 28 -3.44 -2.31 -1.84
C ASP A 28 -2.20 -1.80 -1.10
N THR A 29 -1.98 -0.50 -1.12
CA THR A 29 -0.86 0.17 -0.48
C THR A 29 -0.77 -0.12 1.02
N ASN A 30 -1.90 -0.22 1.72
CA ASN A 30 -1.91 -0.55 3.14
C ASN A 30 -1.40 -1.97 3.40
N VAL A 31 -1.71 -2.92 2.51
CA VAL A 31 -1.20 -4.28 2.65
C VAL A 31 0.31 -4.28 2.50
N TRP A 32 0.84 -3.61 1.46
CA TRP A 32 2.28 -3.46 1.28
C TRP A 32 2.95 -2.80 2.48
N TYR A 33 2.38 -1.73 3.01
CA TYR A 33 2.88 -1.01 4.17
C TYR A 33 3.03 -1.94 5.40
N TRP A 34 1.98 -2.68 5.74
CA TRP A 34 2.01 -3.59 6.89
C TRP A 34 2.94 -4.78 6.71
N MET A 35 3.22 -5.17 5.48
CA MET A 35 4.10 -6.29 5.18
C MET A 35 5.58 -5.93 5.17
N THR A 36 5.92 -4.73 4.71
CA THR A 36 7.30 -4.39 4.36
C THR A 36 7.92 -3.29 5.21
N TYR A 37 7.12 -2.41 5.80
CA TYR A 37 7.65 -1.34 6.62
C TYR A 37 7.88 -1.82 8.06
N SER A 38 9.15 -1.88 8.47
CA SER A 38 9.58 -2.47 9.74
C SER A 38 9.01 -1.82 10.99
N LYS A 39 8.65 -0.53 10.90
CA LYS A 39 8.12 0.27 12.02
C LYS A 39 6.60 0.45 11.97
N ALA A 40 5.89 -0.24 11.08
CA ALA A 40 4.44 -0.08 10.92
C ALA A 40 3.67 -0.25 12.24
N SER A 41 4.07 -1.21 13.07
CA SER A 41 3.43 -1.51 14.35
C SER A 41 3.83 -0.57 15.50
N LEU A 42 4.87 0.25 15.33
CA LEU A 42 5.34 1.13 16.41
C LEU A 42 4.46 2.36 16.59
N TYR A 43 3.82 2.82 15.53
CA TYR A 43 3.12 4.10 15.52
C TYR A 43 1.59 3.97 15.61
N SER A 44 1.00 2.93 15.08
CA SER A 44 -0.45 2.79 15.04
C SER A 44 -0.92 1.55 15.81
N LEU A 45 -2.11 1.66 16.40
CA LEU A 45 -2.84 0.51 16.91
C LEU A 45 -3.24 -0.35 15.71
N ALA A 46 -2.35 -1.27 15.33
CA ALA A 46 -2.59 -2.19 14.25
C ALA A 46 -3.78 -3.10 14.60
N ALA A 47 -4.72 -3.21 13.69
CA ALA A 47 -5.75 -4.23 13.82
C ALA A 47 -5.14 -5.63 13.67
N PRO A 48 -5.63 -6.65 14.40
CA PRO A 48 -5.05 -7.99 14.33
C PRO A 48 -4.94 -8.57 12.92
N TYR A 49 -5.89 -8.26 12.03
CA TYR A 49 -5.86 -8.72 10.65
C TYR A 49 -4.72 -8.10 9.82
N GLN A 50 -4.29 -6.89 10.13
CA GLN A 50 -3.18 -6.22 9.43
C GLN A 50 -1.84 -6.89 9.73
N ILE A 51 -1.65 -7.35 10.95
CA ILE A 51 -0.40 -7.98 11.40
C ILE A 51 -0.36 -9.47 11.04
N SER A 52 -1.50 -10.15 11.05
CA SER A 52 -1.56 -11.59 10.87
C SER A 52 -2.18 -12.05 9.54
N SER A 53 -3.33 -11.50 9.16
CA SER A 53 -4.05 -11.98 7.98
C SER A 53 -3.40 -11.54 6.67
N TYR A 54 -2.92 -10.30 6.57
CA TYR A 54 -2.25 -9.82 5.37
C TYR A 54 -0.97 -10.62 5.06
N PRO A 55 0.00 -10.74 5.98
CA PRO A 55 1.20 -11.51 5.70
C PRO A 55 0.93 -12.97 5.40
N ARG A 56 0.03 -13.60 6.16
CA ARG A 56 -0.33 -15.00 5.95
C ARG A 56 -0.95 -15.25 4.58
N TYR A 57 -1.93 -14.44 4.20
CA TYR A 57 -2.61 -14.61 2.90
C TYR A 57 -1.65 -14.35 1.74
N THR A 58 -0.85 -13.30 1.82
CA THR A 58 0.15 -12.96 0.80
C THR A 58 1.20 -14.07 0.64
N GLN A 59 1.70 -14.60 1.75
CA GLN A 59 2.65 -15.72 1.69
C GLN A 59 2.01 -16.98 1.11
N SER A 60 0.75 -17.25 1.42
CA SER A 60 -0.02 -18.36 0.83
C SER A 60 -0.20 -18.16 -0.67
N ALA A 61 -0.51 -16.94 -1.12
CA ALA A 61 -0.64 -16.59 -2.53
C ALA A 61 0.68 -16.81 -3.30
N LEU A 62 1.79 -16.31 -2.78
CA LEU A 62 3.12 -16.53 -3.37
C LEU A 62 3.48 -18.01 -3.41
N SER A 63 3.23 -18.76 -2.34
CA SER A 63 3.48 -20.20 -2.26
C SER A 63 2.63 -21.01 -3.22
N ALA A 64 1.42 -20.56 -3.51
CA ALA A 64 0.54 -21.14 -4.51
C ALA A 64 0.94 -20.81 -5.97
N GLY A 65 1.87 -19.87 -6.17
CA GLY A 65 2.27 -19.38 -7.49
C GLY A 65 1.35 -18.31 -8.06
N ALA A 66 0.53 -17.68 -7.24
CA ALA A 66 -0.25 -16.52 -7.62
C ALA A 66 0.67 -15.30 -7.82
N LYS A 67 0.21 -14.34 -8.62
CA LYS A 67 0.95 -13.10 -8.87
C LYS A 67 0.41 -11.97 -8.01
N LEU A 68 1.33 -11.24 -7.39
CA LEU A 68 1.04 -10.00 -6.69
C LEU A 68 1.48 -8.84 -7.57
N ASN A 69 0.64 -7.83 -7.72
CA ASN A 69 0.95 -6.70 -8.56
C ASN A 69 0.86 -5.39 -7.78
N TYR A 70 1.69 -4.43 -8.18
CA TYR A 70 1.65 -3.05 -7.71
C TYR A 70 1.71 -2.08 -8.89
N THR A 71 1.30 -0.85 -8.68
CA THR A 71 1.20 0.20 -9.72
C THR A 71 2.01 1.42 -9.33
N GLY A 72 2.20 2.36 -10.27
CA GLY A 72 2.81 3.65 -9.98
C GLY A 72 2.07 4.46 -8.90
N LEU A 73 0.74 4.31 -8.81
CA LEU A 73 -0.03 4.95 -7.75
C LEU A 73 0.29 4.35 -6.37
N ASN A 74 0.45 3.03 -6.27
CA ASN A 74 0.87 2.39 -5.03
C ASN A 74 2.24 2.92 -4.57
N ILE A 75 3.18 3.13 -5.47
CA ILE A 75 4.52 3.65 -5.14
C ILE A 75 4.43 5.04 -4.52
N LEU A 76 3.65 5.94 -5.14
CA LEU A 76 3.47 7.31 -4.65
C LEU A 76 2.81 7.34 -3.28
N GLU A 77 1.73 6.60 -3.12
CA GLU A 77 1.00 6.51 -1.86
C GLU A 77 1.86 5.87 -0.76
N PHE A 78 2.55 4.80 -1.08
CA PHE A 78 3.46 4.09 -0.18
C PHE A 78 4.57 5.00 0.37
N THR A 79 5.19 5.78 -0.53
CA THR A 79 6.20 6.78 -0.16
C THR A 79 5.62 7.80 0.83
N HIS A 80 4.42 8.29 0.57
CA HIS A 80 3.76 9.27 1.43
C HIS A 80 3.39 8.70 2.80
N VAL A 81 2.89 7.47 2.85
CA VAL A 81 2.50 6.81 4.11
C VAL A 81 3.71 6.56 4.99
N ILE A 82 4.83 6.09 4.44
CA ILE A 82 6.08 5.89 5.20
C ILE A 82 6.63 7.24 5.69
N GLU A 83 6.69 8.26 4.84
CA GLU A 83 7.16 9.59 5.26
C GLU A 83 6.32 10.13 6.43
N ARG A 84 5.00 9.96 6.37
CA ARG A 84 4.10 10.37 7.44
C ARG A 84 4.31 9.59 8.72
N SER A 85 4.58 8.30 8.62
CA SER A 85 4.89 7.45 9.78
C SER A 85 6.19 7.87 10.43
N GLU A 86 7.25 8.11 9.67
CA GLU A 86 8.53 8.59 10.17
C GLU A 86 8.41 9.99 10.81
N PHE A 87 7.66 10.90 10.19
CA PHE A 87 7.35 12.21 10.76
C PHE A 87 6.72 12.07 12.16
N ASN A 88 5.77 11.18 12.30
CA ASN A 88 5.07 10.96 13.57
C ASN A 88 5.95 10.27 14.62
N ILE A 89 6.83 9.37 14.21
CA ILE A 89 7.78 8.67 15.10
C ILE A 89 8.85 9.65 15.63
N VAL A 90 9.41 10.47 14.75
CA VAL A 90 10.46 11.42 15.12
C VAL A 90 9.92 12.53 16.02
N GLY A 91 8.74 13.06 15.72
CA GLY A 91 8.19 14.22 16.43
C GLY A 91 9.01 15.51 16.18
N GLY A 92 8.73 16.54 16.97
CA GLY A 92 9.53 17.77 16.98
C GLY A 92 9.26 18.76 15.85
N ALA A 93 8.45 18.40 14.87
CA ALA A 93 7.96 19.30 13.83
C ALA A 93 6.43 19.34 13.85
N ASN A 94 5.84 20.50 13.55
CA ASN A 94 4.38 20.68 13.57
C ASN A 94 3.73 20.27 12.24
N THR A 95 4.49 20.28 11.16
CA THR A 95 3.99 19.97 9.82
C THR A 95 5.01 19.12 9.04
N LEU A 96 4.53 18.35 8.07
CA LEU A 96 5.39 17.64 7.12
C LEU A 96 6.31 18.59 6.34
N LYS A 97 5.86 19.80 6.05
CA LYS A 97 6.67 20.81 5.37
C LYS A 97 7.86 21.22 6.25
N GLU A 98 7.62 21.50 7.52
CA GLU A 98 8.68 21.82 8.48
C GLU A 98 9.65 20.65 8.66
N PHE A 99 9.13 19.42 8.78
CA PHE A 99 9.94 18.21 8.86
C PHE A 99 10.88 18.05 7.66
N ARG A 100 10.39 18.28 6.45
CA ARG A 100 11.19 18.20 5.22
C ARG A 100 12.29 19.26 5.15
N HIS A 101 12.04 20.45 5.67
CA HIS A 101 12.98 21.57 5.59
C HIS A 101 13.99 21.60 6.73
N ASN A 102 13.55 21.30 7.94
CA ASN A 102 14.35 21.53 9.15
C ASN A 102 15.01 20.25 9.69
N HIS A 103 14.60 19.08 9.21
CA HIS A 103 15.09 17.80 9.69
C HIS A 103 15.77 16.98 8.57
N CYS A 104 16.78 17.55 7.93
CA CYS A 104 17.47 16.95 6.78
C CYS A 104 18.06 15.56 7.09
N GLY A 105 18.63 15.36 8.29
CA GLY A 105 19.16 14.06 8.72
C GLY A 105 18.07 12.98 8.78
N ASN A 106 16.89 13.32 9.31
CA ASN A 106 15.76 12.42 9.39
C ASN A 106 15.19 12.10 7.99
N ARG A 107 15.26 13.05 7.06
CA ARG A 107 14.85 12.82 5.68
C ARG A 107 15.71 11.75 4.97
N ILE A 108 17.00 11.69 5.26
CA ILE A 108 17.89 10.62 4.76
C ILE A 108 17.38 9.26 5.26
N ASN A 109 17.03 9.18 6.55
CA ASN A 109 16.47 7.97 7.13
C ASN A 109 15.13 7.59 6.51
N VAL A 110 14.24 8.56 6.27
CA VAL A 110 12.97 8.32 5.55
C VAL A 110 13.22 7.72 4.18
N CYS A 111 14.14 8.27 3.41
CA CYS A 111 14.49 7.74 2.09
C CYS A 111 15.06 6.31 2.17
N ALA A 112 15.85 6.02 3.19
CA ALA A 112 16.40 4.68 3.41
C ALA A 112 15.29 3.67 3.75
N GLU A 113 14.35 4.04 4.62
CA GLU A 113 13.19 3.21 4.96
C GLU A 113 12.29 2.94 3.75
N ILE A 114 12.00 3.99 2.95
CA ILE A 114 11.23 3.83 1.71
C ILE A 114 11.92 2.86 0.74
N LYS A 115 13.22 3.03 0.51
CA LYS A 115 13.98 2.16 -0.39
C LYS A 115 14.00 0.71 0.11
N SER A 116 14.27 0.52 1.39
CA SER A 116 14.30 -0.83 2.01
C SER A 116 12.96 -1.53 1.90
N SER A 117 11.90 -0.83 2.25
CA SER A 117 10.54 -1.38 2.19
C SER A 117 10.11 -1.65 0.75
N PHE A 118 10.41 -0.73 -0.17
CA PHE A 118 10.04 -0.89 -1.58
C PHE A 118 10.82 -2.01 -2.26
N SER A 119 12.10 -2.23 -1.92
CA SER A 119 12.85 -3.40 -2.40
C SER A 119 12.19 -4.72 -2.03
N GLN A 120 11.52 -4.79 -0.88
CA GLN A 120 10.74 -5.97 -0.50
C GLN A 120 9.48 -6.10 -1.35
N VAL A 121 8.78 -4.99 -1.66
CA VAL A 121 7.65 -5.00 -2.59
C VAL A 121 8.08 -5.55 -3.94
N GLU A 122 9.19 -5.04 -4.50
CA GLU A 122 9.73 -5.49 -5.79
C GLU A 122 10.15 -6.96 -5.80
N SER A 123 10.60 -7.48 -4.65
CA SER A 123 10.98 -8.91 -4.54
C SER A 123 9.78 -9.86 -4.54
N MET A 124 8.59 -9.37 -4.18
CA MET A 124 7.37 -10.17 -4.05
C MET A 124 6.36 -9.90 -5.15
N GLY A 125 6.38 -8.72 -5.75
CA GLY A 125 5.37 -8.25 -6.69
C GLY A 125 5.91 -7.89 -8.05
N GLU A 126 5.03 -7.88 -9.04
CA GLU A 126 5.30 -7.43 -10.40
C GLU A 126 4.70 -6.04 -10.63
N TYR A 127 5.43 -5.16 -11.33
CA TYR A 127 4.89 -3.86 -11.70
C TYR A 127 3.80 -4.02 -12.76
N PHE A 128 2.64 -3.42 -12.50
CA PHE A 128 1.52 -3.39 -13.42
C PHE A 128 1.29 -1.95 -13.90
N GLU A 129 1.44 -1.74 -15.20
CA GLU A 129 1.23 -0.44 -15.81
C GLU A 129 -0.27 -0.16 -15.98
N ILE A 130 -0.74 0.95 -15.40
CA ILE A 130 -2.10 1.44 -15.61
C ILE A 130 -2.06 2.51 -16.70
N ASP A 131 -2.67 2.22 -17.83
CA ASP A 131 -2.91 3.21 -18.87
C ASP A 131 -4.07 4.12 -18.47
N LEU A 132 -3.75 5.22 -17.80
CA LEU A 132 -4.73 6.22 -17.39
C LEU A 132 -5.42 6.91 -18.59
N GLY A 133 -4.84 6.83 -19.79
CA GLY A 133 -5.46 7.36 -21.01
C GLY A 133 -6.66 6.54 -21.49
N LYS A 134 -6.74 5.27 -21.12
CA LYS A 134 -7.87 4.38 -21.43
C LYS A 134 -8.98 4.44 -20.36
N ILE A 135 -8.67 4.95 -19.19
CA ILE A 135 -9.70 5.26 -18.18
C ILE A 135 -10.33 6.57 -18.61
N SER A 136 -11.49 6.48 -19.23
CA SER A 136 -12.24 7.65 -19.69
C SER A 136 -12.73 8.46 -18.47
N ILE A 137 -11.85 9.32 -17.96
CA ILE A 137 -12.13 10.27 -16.88
C ILE A 137 -13.26 11.23 -17.31
N SER A 138 -13.35 11.52 -18.62
CA SER A 138 -14.39 12.37 -19.21
C SER A 138 -15.81 11.85 -18.98
N ASN A 139 -16.02 10.53 -18.91
CA ASN A 139 -17.34 9.96 -18.64
C ASN A 139 -17.71 9.94 -17.15
N SER A 140 -16.75 10.14 -16.26
CA SER A 140 -16.98 10.18 -14.82
C SER A 140 -17.24 11.59 -14.31
N ILE A 141 -16.62 12.61 -14.92
CA ILE A 141 -16.78 14.03 -14.53
C ILE A 141 -18.10 14.63 -15.03
N GLY A 142 -18.65 14.12 -16.12
CA GLY A 142 -19.93 14.63 -16.68
C GLY A 142 -21.20 14.14 -15.98
N LYS A 143 -21.08 13.39 -14.87
CA LYS A 143 -22.21 12.84 -14.10
C LYS A 143 -22.30 13.32 -12.65
N PHE A 144 -21.53 14.34 -12.31
CA PHE A 144 -21.61 15.02 -11.01
C PHE A 144 -22.38 16.33 -11.13
#